data_bf3d2012a51863fbb24e7c7a8dfadc8f
#
_entry.id   bf3d2012a51863fbb24e7c7a8dfadc8f
#
_cell.length_a   1.000
_cell.length_b   1.000
_cell.length_c   1.000
_cell.angle_alpha   90.00
_cell.angle_beta   90.00
_cell.angle_gamma   90.00
#
_symmetry.space_group_name_H-M   'P 1'
#
loop_
_entity.id
_entity.type
_entity.pdbx_description
1 polymer ?
#
loop_
_entity_poly.entity_id
_entity_poly.type
_entity_poly.pdbx_seq_one_letter_code
_entity_poly.pdbx_strand_id
1 'polypeptide(L)'
;MIKTALSHPNKALVIYWGNENDTLRIPSRPSLSVTLEGINHPLDYIVSLRTIGSSERDKVIIDGTEDKGQIYNQFVYHLNAMREYTGFKEKLEVTTRKSFPVGSGLAGSAASASALAEAFAGLIGKTADTRLKSIMARRGSGSASRSVFGGFVIWQKGNSDESSYAKQLFDENHWDLHNVIAMVSSSSKKIRSIEGMKLSKKNCPEKIYSEFVRVANDHIEQISTAALERDIAKLGVLYEKENYLFRQVCLRTTPPLDYWTKLTDNILEKITELRNDGIPAYAGTDAGPNVHVFTAPKHVQRVIKMIQEIEGILDIIHCRVGKGSHLIEEHII
;
A
#
# COMPACT_ATOMS: atom_id res chain seq x y z
N MET A 1 27.48 -10.53 4.57
CA MET A 1 26.42 -10.26 5.58
C MET A 1 25.08 -10.47 4.91
N ILE A 2 24.12 -11.12 5.60
CA ILE A 2 22.75 -11.30 5.12
C ILE A 2 21.82 -10.54 6.04
N LYS A 3 20.81 -9.86 5.49
CA LYS A 3 19.70 -9.25 6.24
C LYS A 3 18.41 -9.59 5.58
N THR A 4 17.44 -9.98 6.39
CA THR A 4 16.10 -10.35 5.94
C THR A 4 15.06 -9.51 6.64
N ALA A 5 14.11 -9.01 5.90
CA ALA A 5 13.00 -8.24 6.43
C ALA A 5 11.66 -8.79 5.94
N LEU A 6 10.66 -8.66 6.80
CA LEU A 6 9.26 -8.90 6.52
C LEU A 6 8.51 -7.58 6.51
N SER A 7 7.57 -7.44 5.59
CA SER A 7 6.66 -6.29 5.55
C SER A 7 5.27 -6.70 5.06
N HIS A 8 4.31 -5.84 5.37
CA HIS A 8 2.90 -6.02 5.04
C HIS A 8 2.40 -4.89 4.09
N PRO A 9 1.35 -5.14 3.31
CA PRO A 9 0.69 -4.09 2.54
C PRO A 9 0.01 -3.09 3.45
N ASN A 10 -0.30 -1.92 2.91
CA ASN A 10 -1.13 -0.93 3.58
C ASN A 10 -2.36 -0.58 2.75
N LYS A 11 -3.48 -0.26 3.43
CA LYS A 11 -4.69 0.25 2.81
C LYS A 11 -4.82 1.75 3.05
N ALA A 12 -4.88 2.50 1.96
CA ALA A 12 -5.06 3.94 2.05
C ALA A 12 -6.48 4.31 2.54
N LEU A 13 -6.53 5.18 3.54
CA LEU A 13 -7.73 5.88 4.04
C LEU A 13 -7.83 7.27 3.40
N VAL A 14 -6.68 7.96 3.21
CA VAL A 14 -6.53 9.11 2.31
C VAL A 14 -5.57 8.71 1.20
N ILE A 15 -6.06 8.71 -0.04
CA ILE A 15 -5.40 8.03 -1.16
C ILE A 15 -4.24 8.85 -1.73
N TYR A 16 -3.08 8.22 -1.90
CA TYR A 16 -1.98 8.73 -2.71
C TYR A 16 -2.26 8.50 -4.20
N TRP A 17 -2.34 9.60 -4.99
CA TRP A 17 -2.50 9.52 -6.43
C TRP A 17 -1.91 10.74 -7.11
N GLY A 18 -0.79 10.56 -7.80
CA GLY A 18 -0.03 11.59 -8.49
C GLY A 18 1.23 12.07 -7.77
N ASN A 19 2.24 12.45 -8.54
CA ASN A 19 3.51 12.98 -8.06
C ASN A 19 3.73 14.42 -8.54
N GLU A 20 4.32 15.24 -7.68
CA GLU A 20 4.96 16.50 -8.07
C GLU A 20 6.33 16.25 -8.69
N ASN A 21 7.06 15.27 -8.14
CA ASN A 21 8.35 14.84 -8.67
C ASN A 21 8.34 13.32 -8.83
N ASP A 22 8.40 12.83 -10.06
CA ASP A 22 8.35 11.41 -10.37
C ASP A 22 9.64 10.67 -9.98
N THR A 23 10.81 11.33 -10.09
CA THR A 23 12.10 10.72 -9.76
C THR A 23 12.24 10.50 -8.26
N LEU A 24 11.92 11.50 -7.47
CA LEU A 24 11.93 11.44 -6.01
C LEU A 24 10.63 10.84 -5.43
N ARG A 25 9.61 10.63 -6.27
CA ARG A 25 8.26 10.22 -5.85
C ARG A 25 7.66 11.13 -4.77
N ILE A 26 7.90 12.45 -4.91
CA ILE A 26 7.23 13.43 -4.06
C ILE A 26 5.75 13.49 -4.46
N PRO A 27 4.80 13.24 -3.56
CA PRO A 27 3.39 13.12 -3.94
C PRO A 27 2.76 14.49 -4.22
N SER A 28 1.72 14.53 -5.06
CA SER A 28 0.92 15.73 -5.29
C SER A 28 0.10 16.14 -4.05
N ARG A 29 -0.24 15.16 -3.19
CA ARG A 29 -1.00 15.35 -1.96
C ARG A 29 -0.47 14.44 -0.85
N PRO A 30 -0.61 14.80 0.43
CA PRO A 30 -0.32 13.89 1.53
C PRO A 30 -1.33 12.72 1.53
N SER A 31 -1.02 11.67 2.27
CA SER A 31 -1.88 10.48 2.34
C SER A 31 -1.80 9.81 3.71
N LEU A 32 -2.84 9.05 4.06
CA LEU A 32 -2.93 8.29 5.30
C LEU A 32 -3.34 6.86 4.98
N SER A 33 -2.77 5.89 5.68
CA SER A 33 -3.12 4.48 5.53
C SER A 33 -3.09 3.74 6.85
N VAL A 34 -3.65 2.55 6.85
CA VAL A 34 -3.46 1.53 7.88
C VAL A 34 -2.70 0.35 7.29
N THR A 35 -1.69 -0.14 8.01
CA THR A 35 -0.96 -1.36 7.63
C THR A 35 -1.83 -2.56 7.94
N LEU A 36 -1.90 -3.55 7.03
CA LEU A 36 -2.77 -4.71 7.13
C LEU A 36 -1.98 -5.99 7.31
N GLU A 37 -2.27 -6.73 8.38
CA GLU A 37 -1.76 -8.07 8.64
C GLU A 37 -2.89 -9.08 8.44
N GLY A 38 -2.64 -10.14 7.67
CA GLY A 38 -3.64 -11.17 7.39
C GLY A 38 -3.85 -12.12 8.58
N ILE A 39 -5.10 -12.48 8.85
CA ILE A 39 -5.49 -13.41 9.93
C ILE A 39 -5.69 -14.82 9.37
N ASN A 40 -6.50 -14.97 8.32
CA ASN A 40 -6.78 -16.27 7.70
C ASN A 40 -5.82 -16.62 6.56
N HIS A 41 -5.27 -15.59 5.90
CA HIS A 41 -4.25 -15.70 4.86
C HIS A 41 -3.11 -14.73 5.16
N PRO A 42 -1.86 -15.17 5.28
CA PRO A 42 -0.73 -14.27 5.45
C PRO A 42 -0.64 -13.24 4.31
N LEU A 43 -0.32 -12.01 4.65
CA LEU A 43 -0.05 -10.93 3.68
C LEU A 43 1.42 -10.50 3.73
N ASP A 44 2.31 -11.48 3.86
CA ASP A 44 3.73 -11.26 4.08
C ASP A 44 4.48 -11.05 2.78
N TYR A 45 5.37 -10.09 2.77
CA TYR A 45 6.40 -9.94 1.77
C TYR A 45 7.77 -9.99 2.44
N ILE A 46 8.57 -10.99 2.09
CA ILE A 46 9.89 -11.23 2.69
C ILE A 46 10.95 -10.90 1.66
N VAL A 47 11.98 -10.16 2.08
CA VAL A 47 13.15 -9.81 1.27
C VAL A 47 14.41 -10.15 2.04
N SER A 48 15.26 -11.01 1.48
CA SER A 48 16.64 -11.20 1.94
C SER A 48 17.61 -10.46 1.03
N LEU A 49 18.56 -9.77 1.63
CA LEU A 49 19.67 -9.10 0.95
C LEU A 49 21.00 -9.69 1.36
N ARG A 50 21.87 -9.94 0.38
CA ARG A 50 23.25 -10.36 0.58
C ARG A 50 24.19 -9.56 -0.32
N THR A 51 25.37 -9.13 0.23
CA THR A 51 26.43 -8.56 -0.59
C THR A 51 27.11 -9.66 -1.40
N ILE A 52 27.37 -9.41 -2.69
CA ILE A 52 27.93 -10.40 -3.63
C ILE A 52 29.30 -10.02 -4.21
N GLY A 53 30.07 -9.22 -3.42
CA GLY A 53 31.49 -8.94 -3.67
C GLY A 53 31.81 -8.45 -5.08
N SER A 54 32.61 -9.25 -5.81
CA SER A 54 33.12 -8.92 -7.15
C SER A 54 32.13 -9.05 -8.29
N SER A 55 30.83 -9.18 -8.05
CA SER A 55 29.83 -9.23 -9.10
C SER A 55 29.72 -7.90 -9.85
N GLU A 56 29.60 -7.95 -11.17
CA GLU A 56 29.41 -6.77 -12.00
C GLU A 56 28.00 -6.18 -11.90
N ARG A 57 27.00 -7.00 -11.53
CA ARG A 57 25.57 -6.60 -11.46
C ARG A 57 24.88 -7.17 -10.21
N ASP A 58 23.76 -6.55 -9.88
CA ASP A 58 22.85 -7.09 -8.88
C ASP A 58 22.18 -8.37 -9.40
N LYS A 59 21.73 -9.21 -8.48
CA LYS A 59 20.99 -10.44 -8.78
C LYS A 59 19.64 -10.38 -8.07
N VAL A 60 18.58 -10.79 -8.75
CA VAL A 60 17.22 -10.82 -8.19
C VAL A 60 16.63 -12.20 -8.36
N ILE A 61 16.22 -12.80 -7.25
CA ILE A 61 15.62 -14.14 -7.19
C ILE A 61 14.20 -14.00 -6.65
N ILE A 62 13.22 -14.54 -7.35
CA ILE A 62 11.82 -14.49 -7.00
C ILE A 62 11.30 -15.91 -6.90
N ASP A 63 10.82 -16.30 -5.73
CA ASP A 63 10.31 -17.65 -5.46
C ASP A 63 11.28 -18.74 -5.98
N GLY A 64 12.59 -18.56 -5.74
CA GLY A 64 13.66 -19.47 -6.12
C GLY A 64 14.17 -19.37 -7.56
N THR A 65 13.62 -18.49 -8.40
CA THR A 65 14.03 -18.32 -9.80
C THR A 65 14.67 -16.96 -10.04
N GLU A 66 15.82 -16.92 -10.71
CA GLU A 66 16.47 -15.66 -11.09
C GLU A 66 15.63 -14.92 -12.15
N ASP A 67 15.17 -13.70 -11.79
CA ASP A 67 14.50 -12.80 -12.72
C ASP A 67 15.51 -11.88 -13.43
N LYS A 68 15.34 -11.72 -14.75
CA LYS A 68 16.13 -10.81 -15.60
C LYS A 68 15.25 -9.82 -16.37
N GLY A 69 13.96 -9.83 -16.08
CA GLY A 69 12.94 -9.05 -16.78
C GLY A 69 12.55 -7.77 -16.08
N GLN A 70 11.26 -7.51 -16.12
CA GLN A 70 10.69 -6.25 -15.61
C GLN A 70 10.82 -6.11 -14.08
N ILE A 71 10.69 -7.21 -13.33
CA ILE A 71 10.79 -7.19 -11.87
C ILE A 71 12.25 -6.93 -11.46
N TYR A 72 13.22 -7.59 -12.12
CA TYR A 72 14.64 -7.28 -11.96
C TYR A 72 14.91 -5.78 -12.10
N ASN A 73 14.43 -5.17 -13.20
CA ASN A 73 14.64 -3.74 -13.44
C ASN A 73 14.04 -2.86 -12.35
N GLN A 74 12.89 -3.24 -11.76
CA GLN A 74 12.29 -2.50 -10.65
C GLN A 74 13.12 -2.57 -9.37
N PHE A 75 13.64 -3.76 -9.01
CA PHE A 75 14.51 -3.91 -7.85
C PHE A 75 15.82 -3.16 -8.03
N VAL A 76 16.47 -3.27 -9.21
CA VAL A 76 17.72 -2.56 -9.51
C VAL A 76 17.52 -1.04 -9.49
N TYR A 77 16.42 -0.54 -10.06
CA TYR A 77 16.06 0.88 -9.95
C TYR A 77 15.97 1.33 -8.49
N HIS A 78 15.30 0.54 -7.65
CA HIS A 78 15.13 0.86 -6.24
C HIS A 78 16.46 0.78 -5.47
N LEU A 79 17.26 -0.25 -5.71
CA LEU A 79 18.61 -0.38 -5.12
C LEU A 79 19.51 0.81 -5.50
N ASN A 80 19.47 1.25 -6.76
CA ASN A 80 20.26 2.39 -7.22
C ASN A 80 19.80 3.70 -6.55
N ALA A 81 18.50 3.91 -6.38
CA ALA A 81 17.98 5.06 -5.65
C ALA A 81 18.42 5.07 -4.17
N MET A 82 18.46 3.89 -3.52
CA MET A 82 18.99 3.77 -2.14
C MET A 82 20.50 4.01 -2.08
N ARG A 83 21.26 3.49 -3.06
CA ARG A 83 22.72 3.74 -3.18
C ARG A 83 23.02 5.22 -3.36
N GLU A 84 22.31 5.89 -4.25
CA GLU A 84 22.42 7.32 -4.47
C GLU A 84 22.23 8.11 -3.17
N TYR A 85 21.20 7.77 -2.40
CA TYR A 85 20.86 8.45 -1.15
C TYR A 85 21.83 8.15 0.00
N THR A 86 22.38 6.92 0.08
CA THR A 86 23.19 6.45 1.22
C THR A 86 24.70 6.41 0.97
N GLY A 87 25.13 6.49 -0.29
CA GLY A 87 26.52 6.31 -0.67
C GLY A 87 27.00 4.85 -0.72
N PHE A 88 26.12 3.86 -0.48
CA PHE A 88 26.48 2.44 -0.54
C PHE A 88 26.85 2.03 -1.98
N LYS A 89 27.89 1.19 -2.15
CA LYS A 89 28.45 0.89 -3.49
C LYS A 89 28.37 -0.58 -3.90
N GLU A 90 28.21 -1.50 -2.94
CA GLU A 90 28.30 -2.93 -3.23
C GLU A 90 27.11 -3.42 -4.04
N LYS A 91 27.36 -4.51 -4.81
CA LYS A 91 26.31 -5.26 -5.50
C LYS A 91 25.62 -6.20 -4.55
N LEU A 92 24.33 -6.42 -4.80
CA LEU A 92 23.47 -7.18 -3.93
C LEU A 92 22.75 -8.30 -4.65
N GLU A 93 22.61 -9.43 -3.98
CA GLU A 93 21.62 -10.43 -4.31
C GLU A 93 20.36 -10.12 -3.48
N VAL A 94 19.24 -10.03 -4.16
CA VAL A 94 17.91 -9.83 -3.60
C VAL A 94 17.12 -11.10 -3.79
N THR A 95 16.71 -11.77 -2.74
CA THR A 95 15.79 -12.90 -2.80
C THR A 95 14.47 -12.50 -2.18
N THR A 96 13.36 -12.83 -2.85
CA THR A 96 12.02 -12.47 -2.36
C THR A 96 11.10 -13.69 -2.30
N ARG A 97 10.23 -13.68 -1.29
CA ARG A 97 9.11 -14.62 -1.11
C ARG A 97 7.88 -13.84 -0.64
N LYS A 98 6.73 -14.16 -1.18
CA LYS A 98 5.46 -13.54 -0.78
C LYS A 98 4.40 -14.61 -0.57
N SER A 99 3.47 -14.36 0.33
CA SER A 99 2.39 -15.27 0.68
C SER A 99 1.07 -15.00 -0.07
N PHE A 100 1.00 -13.96 -0.91
CA PHE A 100 -0.21 -13.55 -1.62
C PHE A 100 0.02 -13.39 -3.13
N PRO A 101 -1.02 -13.55 -4.00
CA PRO A 101 -0.87 -13.52 -5.45
C PRO A 101 -0.31 -12.21 -6.01
N VAL A 102 0.52 -12.29 -7.07
CA VAL A 102 0.98 -11.13 -7.84
C VAL A 102 -0.21 -10.48 -8.55
N GLY A 103 -0.26 -9.16 -8.56
CA GLY A 103 -1.28 -8.44 -9.33
C GLY A 103 -2.65 -8.36 -8.66
N SER A 104 -2.82 -9.00 -7.49
CA SER A 104 -4.07 -9.02 -6.73
C SER A 104 -4.61 -7.65 -6.30
N GLY A 105 -3.91 -6.55 -6.58
CA GLY A 105 -4.32 -5.21 -6.13
C GLY A 105 -4.12 -4.96 -4.64
N LEU A 106 -3.49 -5.89 -3.91
CA LEU A 106 -3.25 -5.84 -2.46
C LEU A 106 -2.02 -5.01 -2.06
N ALA A 107 -1.68 -3.97 -2.80
CA ALA A 107 -0.53 -3.09 -2.53
C ALA A 107 0.82 -3.84 -2.35
N GLY A 108 1.01 -4.96 -3.04
CA GLY A 108 2.24 -5.76 -2.97
C GLY A 108 3.52 -4.98 -3.27
N SER A 109 3.45 -3.94 -4.11
CA SER A 109 4.58 -3.03 -4.36
C SER A 109 4.97 -2.22 -3.11
N ALA A 110 4.02 -1.91 -2.22
CA ALA A 110 4.31 -1.21 -0.98
C ALA A 110 5.04 -2.14 0.01
N ALA A 111 4.54 -3.37 0.20
CA ALA A 111 5.18 -4.37 1.04
C ALA A 111 6.58 -4.74 0.53
N SER A 112 6.73 -4.97 -0.78
CA SER A 112 8.03 -5.27 -1.40
C SER A 112 9.07 -4.17 -1.18
N ALA A 113 8.71 -2.93 -1.47
CA ALA A 113 9.66 -1.82 -1.38
C ALA A 113 10.00 -1.45 0.07
N SER A 114 9.07 -1.61 1.02
CA SER A 114 9.36 -1.39 2.44
C SER A 114 10.22 -2.51 3.04
N ALA A 115 9.97 -3.79 2.69
CA ALA A 115 10.82 -4.90 3.09
C ALA A 115 12.26 -4.73 2.56
N LEU A 116 12.40 -4.32 1.29
CA LEU A 116 13.70 -4.05 0.69
C LEU A 116 14.44 -2.92 1.43
N ALA A 117 13.76 -1.81 1.73
CA ALA A 117 14.35 -0.69 2.46
C ALA A 117 14.74 -1.06 3.89
N GLU A 118 13.95 -1.90 4.58
CA GLU A 118 14.25 -2.41 5.92
C GLU A 118 15.48 -3.30 5.91
N ALA A 119 15.54 -4.30 5.00
CA ALA A 119 16.70 -5.18 4.86
C ALA A 119 17.97 -4.39 4.48
N PHE A 120 17.85 -3.39 3.61
CA PHE A 120 18.96 -2.52 3.23
C PHE A 120 19.44 -1.66 4.40
N ALA A 121 18.53 -1.08 5.19
CA ALA A 121 18.89 -0.37 6.43
C ALA A 121 19.63 -1.28 7.41
N GLY A 122 19.22 -2.55 7.49
CA GLY A 122 19.93 -3.58 8.25
C GLY A 122 21.35 -3.83 7.76
N LEU A 123 21.59 -3.87 6.44
CA LEU A 123 22.94 -4.05 5.87
C LEU A 123 23.87 -2.88 6.19
N ILE A 124 23.36 -1.65 6.17
CA ILE A 124 24.16 -0.44 6.44
C ILE A 124 24.16 -0.01 7.91
N GLY A 125 23.61 -0.83 8.82
CA GLY A 125 23.60 -0.55 10.27
C GLY A 125 22.70 0.63 10.70
N LYS A 126 21.65 0.95 9.94
CA LYS A 126 20.72 2.08 10.15
C LYS A 126 19.28 1.64 10.50
N THR A 127 19.12 0.55 11.23
CA THR A 127 17.82 -0.05 11.57
C THR A 127 16.91 0.86 12.40
N ALA A 128 17.47 1.70 13.26
CA ALA A 128 16.70 2.62 14.10
C ALA A 128 16.21 3.88 13.37
N ASP A 129 16.78 4.19 12.19
CA ASP A 129 16.41 5.39 11.43
C ASP A 129 15.15 5.14 10.57
N THR A 130 13.99 5.29 11.19
CA THR A 130 12.70 5.08 10.52
C THR A 130 12.43 6.12 9.42
N ARG A 131 12.96 7.36 9.57
CA ARG A 131 12.85 8.39 8.54
C ARG A 131 13.64 7.98 7.29
N LEU A 132 14.88 7.55 7.45
CA LEU A 132 15.71 7.02 6.35
C LEU A 132 15.00 5.86 5.65
N LYS A 133 14.52 4.88 6.40
CA LYS A 133 13.78 3.74 5.83
C LYS A 133 12.56 4.18 5.03
N SER A 134 11.79 5.14 5.55
CA SER A 134 10.61 5.69 4.85
C SER A 134 10.99 6.40 3.54
N ILE A 135 12.06 7.19 3.52
CA ILE A 135 12.58 7.84 2.30
C ILE A 135 13.04 6.79 1.29
N MET A 136 13.83 5.82 1.72
CA MET A 136 14.29 4.72 0.86
C MET A 136 13.12 3.93 0.27
N ALA A 137 12.13 3.54 1.08
CA ALA A 137 10.95 2.82 0.62
C ALA A 137 10.14 3.64 -0.40
N ARG A 138 9.95 4.94 -0.14
CA ARG A 138 9.27 5.87 -1.06
C ARG A 138 9.92 5.91 -2.44
N ARG A 139 11.25 5.95 -2.51
CA ARG A 139 12.00 6.00 -3.77
C ARG A 139 11.73 4.78 -4.65
N GLY A 140 11.43 3.63 -4.05
CA GLY A 140 11.02 2.41 -4.76
C GLY A 140 9.52 2.40 -5.12
N SER A 141 8.67 2.76 -4.18
CA SER A 141 7.22 2.85 -4.35
C SER A 141 6.66 3.89 -3.37
N GLY A 142 5.96 4.92 -3.86
CA GLY A 142 5.48 6.01 -3.00
C GLY A 142 4.71 5.53 -1.77
N SER A 143 3.72 4.65 -1.95
CA SER A 143 2.93 4.08 -0.85
C SER A 143 3.75 3.25 0.15
N ALA A 144 4.92 2.75 -0.24
CA ALA A 144 5.79 1.95 0.62
C ALA A 144 6.38 2.75 1.79
N SER A 145 6.49 4.09 1.64
CA SER A 145 6.89 4.97 2.74
C SER A 145 6.10 4.71 4.02
N ARG A 146 4.81 4.33 3.88
CA ARG A 146 3.90 4.07 5.00
C ARG A 146 4.00 2.64 5.55
N SER A 147 4.29 1.63 4.70
CA SER A 147 4.47 0.23 5.15
C SER A 147 5.72 0.00 6.00
N VAL A 148 6.61 0.99 6.11
CA VAL A 148 7.73 0.98 7.08
C VAL A 148 7.20 0.99 8.52
N PHE A 149 6.04 1.56 8.75
CA PHE A 149 5.40 1.67 10.06
C PHE A 149 4.19 0.74 10.15
N GLY A 150 3.90 0.27 11.36
CA GLY A 150 2.64 -0.39 11.69
C GLY A 150 1.54 0.61 12.04
N GLY A 151 0.31 0.12 12.14
CA GLY A 151 -0.81 0.94 12.57
C GLY A 151 -1.26 1.98 11.55
N PHE A 152 -1.62 3.16 12.04
CA PHE A 152 -2.07 4.30 11.25
C PHE A 152 -0.89 5.19 10.91
N VAL A 153 -0.72 5.51 9.63
CA VAL A 153 0.49 6.15 9.12
C VAL A 153 0.17 7.29 8.17
N ILE A 154 0.72 8.47 8.44
CA ILE A 154 0.64 9.64 7.56
C ILE A 154 1.92 9.75 6.74
N TRP A 155 1.80 9.88 5.44
CA TRP A 155 2.88 10.31 4.58
C TRP A 155 2.72 11.80 4.25
N GLN A 156 3.63 12.60 4.79
CA GLN A 156 3.68 14.03 4.55
C GLN A 156 4.17 14.31 3.12
N LYS A 157 3.50 15.20 2.42
CA LYS A 157 3.87 15.57 1.05
C LYS A 157 5.34 16.01 0.98
N GLY A 158 5.73 16.99 1.78
CA GLY A 158 7.05 17.62 1.66
C GLY A 158 7.27 18.26 0.29
N ASN A 159 8.48 18.74 0.04
CA ASN A 159 8.93 19.32 -1.24
C ASN A 159 10.35 18.86 -1.63
N SER A 160 11.01 18.08 -0.81
CA SER A 160 12.34 17.50 -1.03
C SER A 160 12.39 16.05 -0.58
N ASP A 161 13.49 15.38 -0.85
CA ASP A 161 13.75 14.01 -0.39
C ASP A 161 13.67 13.92 1.13
N GLU A 162 14.27 14.88 1.82
CA GLU A 162 14.38 14.91 3.29
C GLU A 162 13.05 15.26 3.97
N SER A 163 12.18 16.03 3.31
CA SER A 163 10.91 16.50 3.90
C SER A 163 9.72 15.63 3.57
N SER A 164 9.82 14.76 2.54
CA SER A 164 8.74 13.84 2.15
C SER A 164 8.98 12.44 2.70
N TYR A 165 8.42 12.14 3.87
CA TYR A 165 8.51 10.85 4.55
C TYR A 165 7.25 10.56 5.36
N ALA A 166 7.06 9.32 5.73
CA ALA A 166 5.92 8.92 6.55
C ALA A 166 6.25 8.98 8.06
N LYS A 167 5.21 9.14 8.86
CA LYS A 167 5.23 9.08 10.31
C LYS A 167 4.09 8.22 10.82
N GLN A 168 4.36 7.40 11.82
CA GLN A 168 3.32 6.68 12.55
C GLN A 168 2.46 7.68 13.33
N LEU A 169 1.15 7.57 13.16
CA LEU A 169 0.17 8.34 13.94
C LEU A 169 -0.23 7.56 15.19
N PHE A 170 -0.59 6.28 15.00
CA PHE A 170 -0.91 5.32 16.06
C PHE A 170 -0.32 3.96 15.68
N ASP A 171 0.14 3.21 16.67
CA ASP A 171 0.67 1.86 16.46
C ASP A 171 -0.45 0.83 16.17
N GLU A 172 -0.06 -0.40 15.90
CA GLU A 172 -0.97 -1.50 15.54
C GLU A 172 -1.87 -1.93 16.71
N ASN A 173 -1.55 -1.56 17.95
CA ASN A 173 -2.33 -1.92 19.14
C ASN A 173 -3.34 -0.84 19.53
N HIS A 174 -3.28 0.33 18.88
CA HIS A 174 -4.13 1.45 19.22
C HIS A 174 -5.62 1.15 19.05
N TRP A 175 -5.99 0.46 17.95
CA TRP A 175 -7.38 0.17 17.63
C TRP A 175 -7.53 -1.21 16.96
N ASP A 176 -8.36 -2.07 17.54
CA ASP A 176 -8.74 -3.35 16.96
C ASP A 176 -9.74 -3.13 15.81
N LEU A 177 -9.22 -2.58 14.72
CA LEU A 177 -9.95 -2.33 13.47
C LEU A 177 -9.67 -3.45 12.49
N HIS A 178 -10.71 -4.06 11.95
CA HIS A 178 -10.60 -5.14 10.99
C HIS A 178 -10.90 -4.69 9.56
N ASN A 179 -10.26 -5.36 8.62
CA ASN A 179 -10.48 -5.19 7.19
C ASN A 179 -10.77 -6.55 6.55
N VAL A 180 -11.90 -6.66 5.87
CA VAL A 180 -12.27 -7.84 5.07
C VAL A 180 -12.11 -7.47 3.60
N ILE A 181 -11.29 -8.24 2.87
CA ILE A 181 -11.01 -7.99 1.46
C ILE A 181 -11.77 -9.01 0.62
N ALA A 182 -12.70 -8.53 -0.20
CA ALA A 182 -13.36 -9.34 -1.21
C ALA A 182 -12.50 -9.37 -2.48
N MET A 183 -11.95 -10.52 -2.81
CA MET A 183 -11.11 -10.73 -3.98
C MET A 183 -11.97 -10.95 -5.21
N VAL A 184 -12.01 -9.97 -6.10
CA VAL A 184 -12.76 -9.97 -7.35
C VAL A 184 -11.90 -10.44 -8.52
N SER A 185 -10.61 -10.15 -8.48
CA SER A 185 -9.66 -10.53 -9.53
C SER A 185 -8.25 -10.73 -8.96
N SER A 186 -7.57 -11.74 -9.48
CA SER A 186 -6.13 -11.96 -9.28
C SER A 186 -5.29 -11.49 -10.49
N SER A 187 -5.93 -10.94 -11.52
CA SER A 187 -5.26 -10.53 -12.76
C SER A 187 -4.48 -9.24 -12.60
N SER A 188 -3.39 -9.12 -13.36
CA SER A 188 -2.64 -7.87 -13.43
C SER A 188 -3.44 -6.76 -14.12
N LYS A 189 -3.27 -5.52 -13.68
CA LYS A 189 -3.94 -4.34 -14.23
C LYS A 189 -3.48 -4.06 -15.66
N LYS A 190 -4.40 -3.65 -16.53
CA LYS A 190 -4.07 -3.17 -17.88
C LYS A 190 -3.20 -1.92 -17.85
N ILE A 191 -3.54 -0.96 -16.97
CA ILE A 191 -2.79 0.28 -16.73
C ILE A 191 -2.25 0.23 -15.31
N ARG A 192 -0.94 0.29 -15.16
CA ARG A 192 -0.29 0.27 -13.85
C ARG A 192 -0.54 1.58 -13.10
N SER A 193 -0.58 1.55 -11.77
CA SER A 193 -0.88 2.73 -10.95
C SER A 193 0.05 3.92 -11.24
N ILE A 194 1.34 3.68 -11.50
CA ILE A 194 2.29 4.75 -11.83
C ILE A 194 1.95 5.44 -13.16
N GLU A 195 1.50 4.69 -14.14
CA GLU A 195 1.04 5.22 -15.42
C GLU A 195 -0.28 5.95 -15.27
N GLY A 196 -1.24 5.34 -14.54
CA GLY A 196 -2.52 5.97 -14.22
C GLY A 196 -2.38 7.29 -13.49
N MET A 197 -1.46 7.39 -12.52
CA MET A 197 -1.15 8.65 -11.82
C MET A 197 -0.68 9.73 -12.78
N LYS A 198 0.21 9.40 -13.73
CA LYS A 198 0.70 10.36 -14.75
C LYS A 198 -0.42 10.82 -15.68
N LEU A 199 -1.25 9.85 -16.13
CA LEU A 199 -2.40 10.16 -16.98
C LEU A 199 -3.41 11.04 -16.25
N SER A 200 -3.75 10.73 -15.01
CA SER A 200 -4.69 11.55 -14.22
C SER A 200 -4.18 12.97 -14.00
N LYS A 201 -2.91 13.14 -13.63
CA LYS A 201 -2.32 14.47 -13.43
C LYS A 201 -2.35 15.32 -14.72
N LYS A 202 -2.18 14.67 -15.88
CA LYS A 202 -2.13 15.34 -17.19
C LYS A 202 -3.51 15.57 -17.80
N ASN A 203 -4.41 14.61 -17.69
CA ASN A 203 -5.60 14.51 -18.53
C ASN A 203 -6.93 14.50 -17.75
N CYS A 204 -6.93 14.50 -16.42
CA CYS A 204 -8.13 14.70 -15.63
C CYS A 204 -8.52 16.19 -15.67
N PRO A 205 -9.82 16.55 -15.78
CA PRO A 205 -10.23 17.94 -15.69
C PRO A 205 -9.69 18.61 -14.42
N GLU A 206 -9.07 19.78 -14.60
CA GLU A 206 -8.34 20.49 -13.53
C GLU A 206 -9.17 20.69 -12.27
N LYS A 207 -10.44 21.07 -12.41
CA LYS A 207 -11.36 21.26 -11.28
C LYS A 207 -11.52 19.99 -10.43
N ILE A 208 -11.53 18.81 -11.05
CA ILE A 208 -11.68 17.52 -10.34
C ILE A 208 -10.38 17.13 -9.67
N TYR A 209 -9.25 17.22 -10.40
CA TYR A 209 -7.94 16.84 -9.85
C TYR A 209 -7.49 17.80 -8.74
N SER A 210 -7.67 19.12 -8.93
CA SER A 210 -7.31 20.13 -7.92
C SER A 210 -8.15 19.99 -6.64
N GLU A 211 -9.45 19.71 -6.75
CA GLU A 211 -10.30 19.45 -5.59
C GLU A 211 -9.84 18.19 -4.83
N PHE A 212 -9.56 17.09 -5.55
CA PHE A 212 -9.00 15.88 -4.96
C PHE A 212 -7.69 16.14 -4.19
N VAL A 213 -6.81 16.99 -4.74
CA VAL A 213 -5.56 17.37 -4.08
C VAL A 213 -5.83 18.25 -2.85
N ARG A 214 -6.70 19.25 -2.98
CA ARG A 214 -6.98 20.26 -1.96
C ARG A 214 -7.55 19.67 -0.67
N VAL A 215 -8.48 18.72 -0.75
CA VAL A 215 -9.17 18.18 0.43
C VAL A 215 -8.34 17.22 1.27
N ALA A 216 -7.14 16.86 0.83
CA ALA A 216 -6.34 15.80 1.47
C ALA A 216 -5.98 16.09 2.93
N ASN A 217 -5.57 17.33 3.24
CA ASN A 217 -5.22 17.72 4.61
C ASN A 217 -6.43 17.66 5.55
N ASP A 218 -7.57 18.19 5.09
CA ASP A 218 -8.82 18.18 5.86
C ASP A 218 -9.28 16.73 6.14
N HIS A 219 -9.19 15.85 5.14
CA HIS A 219 -9.55 14.44 5.32
C HIS A 219 -8.55 13.71 6.24
N ILE A 220 -7.25 14.01 6.17
CA ILE A 220 -6.26 13.47 7.12
C ILE A 220 -6.59 13.88 8.54
N GLU A 221 -6.88 15.14 8.79
CA GLU A 221 -7.24 15.64 10.12
C GLU A 221 -8.49 14.95 10.67
N GLN A 222 -9.56 14.89 9.86
CA GLN A 222 -10.82 14.27 10.27
C GLN A 222 -10.67 12.76 10.49
N ILE A 223 -9.95 12.04 9.62
CA ILE A 223 -9.68 10.59 9.78
C ILE A 223 -8.75 10.33 10.98
N SER A 224 -7.76 11.20 11.22
CA SER A 224 -6.90 11.10 12.39
C SER A 224 -7.69 11.25 13.69
N THR A 225 -8.63 12.20 13.73
CA THR A 225 -9.55 12.39 14.88
C THR A 225 -10.45 11.16 15.05
N ALA A 226 -11.06 10.65 13.97
CA ALA A 226 -11.90 9.46 14.03
C ALA A 226 -11.10 8.21 14.49
N ALA A 227 -9.84 8.08 14.07
CA ALA A 227 -8.95 7.02 14.53
C ALA A 227 -8.57 7.16 16.00
N LEU A 228 -8.30 8.40 16.48
CA LEU A 228 -8.04 8.67 17.89
C LEU A 228 -9.24 8.30 18.77
N GLU A 229 -10.45 8.66 18.32
CA GLU A 229 -11.71 8.36 19.00
C GLU A 229 -12.17 6.90 18.82
N ARG A 230 -11.54 6.14 17.92
CA ARG A 230 -11.94 4.78 17.50
C ARG A 230 -13.38 4.74 16.97
N ASP A 231 -13.79 5.80 16.29
CA ASP A 231 -15.13 5.96 15.73
C ASP A 231 -15.17 5.40 14.30
N ILE A 232 -15.62 4.15 14.18
CA ILE A 232 -15.72 3.46 12.87
C ILE A 232 -16.71 4.15 11.92
N ALA A 233 -17.73 4.81 12.43
CA ALA A 233 -18.72 5.47 11.60
C ALA A 233 -18.15 6.73 10.94
N LYS A 234 -17.48 7.58 11.72
CA LYS A 234 -16.80 8.78 11.20
C LYS A 234 -15.68 8.38 10.23
N LEU A 235 -14.80 7.44 10.61
CA LEU A 235 -13.72 6.95 9.75
C LEU A 235 -14.26 6.38 8.44
N GLY A 236 -15.29 5.55 8.52
CA GLY A 236 -15.85 4.84 7.38
C GLY A 236 -16.50 5.77 6.36
N VAL A 237 -17.29 6.74 6.81
CA VAL A 237 -17.91 7.75 5.93
C VAL A 237 -16.84 8.55 5.17
N LEU A 238 -15.77 8.96 5.85
CA LEU A 238 -14.67 9.70 5.24
C LEU A 238 -13.87 8.82 4.27
N TYR A 239 -13.65 7.55 4.61
CA TYR A 239 -13.01 6.57 3.74
C TYR A 239 -13.79 6.36 2.44
N GLU A 240 -15.11 6.19 2.50
CA GLU A 240 -15.96 6.07 1.32
C GLU A 240 -15.97 7.35 0.47
N LYS A 241 -15.98 8.52 1.13
CA LYS A 241 -15.87 9.83 0.44
C LYS A 241 -14.55 9.96 -0.32
N GLU A 242 -13.41 9.58 0.30
CA GLU A 242 -12.11 9.54 -0.38
C GLU A 242 -12.11 8.60 -1.58
N ASN A 243 -12.70 7.41 -1.44
CA ASN A 243 -12.84 6.46 -2.54
C ASN A 243 -13.69 7.02 -3.68
N TYR A 244 -14.80 7.69 -3.37
CA TYR A 244 -15.62 8.34 -4.38
C TYR A 244 -14.83 9.39 -5.17
N LEU A 245 -14.10 10.29 -4.49
CA LEU A 245 -13.28 11.31 -5.14
C LEU A 245 -12.19 10.70 -6.01
N PHE A 246 -11.52 9.66 -5.53
CA PHE A 246 -10.52 8.93 -6.29
C PHE A 246 -11.12 8.30 -7.57
N ARG A 247 -12.29 7.66 -7.47
CA ARG A 247 -12.98 7.10 -8.63
C ARG A 247 -13.36 8.19 -9.62
N GLN A 248 -13.81 9.38 -9.16
CA GLN A 248 -14.08 10.50 -10.06
C GLN A 248 -12.81 10.94 -10.81
N VAL A 249 -11.67 11.04 -10.14
CA VAL A 249 -10.39 11.36 -10.82
C VAL A 249 -10.07 10.32 -11.89
N CYS A 250 -10.15 9.04 -11.59
CA CYS A 250 -9.83 7.97 -12.54
C CYS A 250 -10.80 7.94 -13.73
N LEU A 251 -12.10 7.93 -13.49
CA LEU A 251 -13.11 7.82 -14.53
C LEU A 251 -13.22 9.07 -15.41
N ARG A 252 -12.85 10.25 -14.90
CA ARG A 252 -12.83 11.51 -15.65
C ARG A 252 -11.49 11.80 -16.33
N THR A 253 -10.48 10.98 -16.11
CA THR A 253 -9.22 11.02 -16.88
C THR A 253 -9.49 10.62 -18.33
N THR A 254 -8.79 11.20 -19.29
CA THR A 254 -8.91 10.85 -20.71
C THR A 254 -7.62 10.18 -21.21
N PRO A 255 -7.66 8.91 -21.71
CA PRO A 255 -8.80 7.99 -21.64
C PRO A 255 -9.17 7.61 -20.20
N PRO A 256 -10.43 7.18 -19.94
CA PRO A 256 -10.84 6.78 -18.59
C PRO A 256 -10.01 5.64 -18.03
N LEU A 257 -9.65 5.77 -16.74
CA LEU A 257 -8.97 4.73 -15.98
C LEU A 257 -10.01 3.90 -15.22
N ASP A 258 -10.57 2.92 -15.89
CA ASP A 258 -11.56 2.02 -15.28
C ASP A 258 -10.84 0.80 -14.68
N TYR A 259 -10.67 0.83 -13.36
CA TYR A 259 -10.04 -0.24 -12.58
C TYR A 259 -11.05 -1.20 -11.97
N TRP A 260 -12.34 -0.94 -12.10
CA TRP A 260 -13.41 -1.61 -11.38
C TRP A 260 -14.29 -2.43 -12.31
N THR A 261 -15.04 -3.33 -11.73
CA THR A 261 -15.97 -4.21 -12.45
C THR A 261 -17.39 -4.04 -11.91
N LYS A 262 -18.38 -4.55 -12.62
CA LYS A 262 -19.75 -4.62 -12.11
C LYS A 262 -19.85 -5.36 -10.79
N LEU A 263 -19.01 -6.40 -10.59
CA LEU A 263 -18.95 -7.14 -9.33
C LEU A 263 -18.41 -6.25 -8.20
N THR A 264 -17.41 -5.39 -8.48
CA THR A 264 -16.94 -4.37 -7.52
C THR A 264 -18.09 -3.47 -7.06
N ASP A 265 -18.88 -2.95 -8.00
CA ASP A 265 -19.99 -2.04 -7.69
C ASP A 265 -21.08 -2.77 -6.90
N ASN A 266 -21.42 -4.02 -7.27
CA ASN A 266 -22.38 -4.84 -6.53
C ASN A 266 -21.94 -5.06 -5.07
N ILE A 267 -20.66 -5.33 -4.82
CA ILE A 267 -20.16 -5.47 -3.43
C ILE A 267 -20.32 -4.17 -2.65
N LEU A 268 -19.98 -3.01 -3.25
CA LEU A 268 -20.13 -1.71 -2.59
C LEU A 268 -21.60 -1.43 -2.22
N GLU A 269 -22.54 -1.76 -3.11
CA GLU A 269 -23.98 -1.65 -2.86
C GLU A 269 -24.41 -2.56 -1.70
N LYS A 270 -24.01 -3.84 -1.72
CA LYS A 270 -24.34 -4.83 -0.67
C LYS A 270 -23.79 -4.43 0.70
N ILE A 271 -22.59 -3.85 0.76
CA ILE A 271 -22.06 -3.30 2.03
C ILE A 271 -22.90 -2.10 2.51
N THR A 272 -23.39 -1.28 1.60
CA THR A 272 -24.29 -0.17 1.97
C THR A 272 -25.62 -0.69 2.52
N GLU A 273 -26.22 -1.73 1.89
CA GLU A 273 -27.42 -2.42 2.41
C GLU A 273 -27.17 -2.98 3.82
N LEU A 274 -26.05 -3.71 4.00
CA LEU A 274 -25.66 -4.29 5.30
C LEU A 274 -25.53 -3.21 6.40
N ARG A 275 -25.01 -2.04 6.04
CA ARG A 275 -24.92 -0.89 6.98
C ARG A 275 -26.31 -0.35 7.34
N ASN A 276 -27.23 -0.27 6.38
CA ASN A 276 -28.62 0.15 6.63
C ASN A 276 -29.33 -0.81 7.59
N ASP A 277 -28.95 -2.11 7.59
CA ASP A 277 -29.40 -3.14 8.53
C ASP A 277 -28.71 -3.03 9.92
N GLY A 278 -27.96 -1.95 10.18
CA GLY A 278 -27.34 -1.66 11.46
C GLY A 278 -25.97 -2.28 11.69
N ILE A 279 -25.32 -2.84 10.66
CA ILE A 279 -23.95 -3.37 10.74
C ILE A 279 -22.94 -2.32 10.27
N PRO A 280 -22.12 -1.70 11.15
CA PRO A 280 -21.11 -0.72 10.74
C PRO A 280 -20.04 -1.35 9.86
N ALA A 281 -20.23 -1.28 8.56
CA ALA A 281 -19.31 -1.75 7.54
C ALA A 281 -19.17 -0.67 6.46
N TYR A 282 -17.91 -0.38 6.06
CA TYR A 282 -17.59 0.70 5.14
C TYR A 282 -16.61 0.22 4.08
N ALA A 283 -16.98 0.39 2.82
CA ALA A 283 -16.27 -0.22 1.71
C ALA A 283 -15.57 0.77 0.80
N GLY A 284 -14.45 0.34 0.23
CA GLY A 284 -13.74 1.11 -0.78
C GLY A 284 -12.73 0.24 -1.52
N THR A 285 -12.14 0.83 -2.54
CA THR A 285 -11.20 0.15 -3.44
C THR A 285 -9.87 0.88 -3.50
N ASP A 286 -8.86 0.25 -4.08
CA ASP A 286 -7.68 0.90 -4.64
C ASP A 286 -7.83 1.03 -6.17
N ALA A 287 -6.74 1.30 -6.88
CA ALA A 287 -6.71 1.21 -8.34
C ALA A 287 -6.74 -0.28 -8.78
N GLY A 288 -7.85 -0.94 -8.53
CA GLY A 288 -8.12 -2.35 -8.79
C GLY A 288 -9.52 -2.76 -8.35
N PRO A 289 -10.02 -3.93 -8.79
CA PRO A 289 -11.40 -4.33 -8.59
C PRO A 289 -11.71 -4.88 -7.20
N ASN A 290 -10.69 -5.22 -6.38
CA ASN A 290 -10.88 -5.80 -5.07
C ASN A 290 -11.42 -4.78 -4.07
N VAL A 291 -12.35 -5.21 -3.22
CA VAL A 291 -13.05 -4.34 -2.28
C VAL A 291 -12.55 -4.59 -0.86
N HIS A 292 -12.18 -3.52 -0.18
CA HIS A 292 -11.77 -3.51 1.22
C HIS A 292 -12.91 -3.00 2.09
N VAL A 293 -13.31 -3.77 3.09
CA VAL A 293 -14.41 -3.45 4.00
C VAL A 293 -13.86 -3.29 5.41
N PHE A 294 -13.91 -2.08 5.95
CA PHE A 294 -13.58 -1.82 7.35
C PHE A 294 -14.79 -2.05 8.25
N THR A 295 -14.56 -2.74 9.37
CA THR A 295 -15.60 -3.04 10.36
C THR A 295 -14.98 -3.34 11.73
N ALA A 296 -15.79 -3.35 12.78
CA ALA A 296 -15.37 -3.77 14.11
C ALA A 296 -15.30 -5.32 14.22
N PRO A 297 -14.48 -5.88 15.13
CA PRO A 297 -14.27 -7.34 15.28
C PRO A 297 -15.58 -8.14 15.37
N LYS A 298 -16.53 -7.67 16.16
CA LYS A 298 -17.83 -8.32 16.38
C LYS A 298 -18.70 -8.46 15.13
N HIS A 299 -18.43 -7.71 14.07
CA HIS A 299 -19.21 -7.71 12.84
C HIS A 299 -18.52 -8.44 11.67
N VAL A 300 -17.25 -8.83 11.81
CA VAL A 300 -16.45 -9.47 10.75
C VAL A 300 -17.16 -10.68 10.13
N GLN A 301 -17.68 -11.59 10.96
CA GLN A 301 -18.33 -12.79 10.46
C GLN A 301 -19.61 -12.49 9.66
N ARG A 302 -20.33 -11.42 10.03
CA ARG A 302 -21.51 -10.97 9.27
C ARG A 302 -21.12 -10.41 7.91
N VAL A 303 -20.03 -9.63 7.85
CA VAL A 303 -19.47 -9.11 6.59
C VAL A 303 -18.99 -10.25 5.70
N ILE A 304 -18.21 -11.19 6.24
CA ILE A 304 -17.71 -12.35 5.49
C ILE A 304 -18.88 -13.17 4.92
N LYS A 305 -19.88 -13.49 5.72
CA LYS A 305 -21.05 -14.25 5.27
C LYS A 305 -21.76 -13.56 4.11
N MET A 306 -21.99 -12.25 4.21
CA MET A 306 -22.65 -11.50 3.15
C MET A 306 -21.81 -11.52 1.86
N ILE A 307 -20.48 -11.36 1.94
CA ILE A 307 -19.58 -11.40 0.77
C ILE A 307 -19.59 -12.81 0.15
N GLN A 308 -19.64 -13.89 0.94
CA GLN A 308 -19.69 -15.27 0.45
C GLN A 308 -20.97 -15.58 -0.36
N GLU A 309 -22.05 -14.87 -0.09
CA GLU A 309 -23.32 -15.01 -0.82
C GLU A 309 -23.30 -14.33 -2.21
N ILE A 310 -22.24 -13.57 -2.52
CA ILE A 310 -22.08 -12.86 -3.81
C ILE A 310 -21.36 -13.79 -4.80
N GLU A 311 -22.02 -14.10 -5.92
CA GLU A 311 -21.42 -14.89 -6.99
C GLU A 311 -20.23 -14.18 -7.64
N GLY A 312 -19.16 -14.92 -7.94
CA GLY A 312 -17.96 -14.43 -8.62
C GLY A 312 -16.84 -13.96 -7.69
N ILE A 313 -17.01 -14.05 -6.38
CA ILE A 313 -15.92 -13.83 -5.40
C ILE A 313 -14.91 -14.96 -5.50
N LEU A 314 -13.63 -14.59 -5.68
CA LEU A 314 -12.53 -15.57 -5.80
C LEU A 314 -12.01 -16.03 -4.44
N ASP A 315 -11.93 -15.13 -3.47
CA ASP A 315 -11.40 -15.39 -2.12
C ASP A 315 -11.81 -14.26 -1.17
N ILE A 316 -11.73 -14.50 0.12
CA ILE A 316 -11.97 -13.51 1.17
C ILE A 316 -10.82 -13.51 2.15
N ILE A 317 -10.11 -12.38 2.23
CA ILE A 317 -8.99 -12.21 3.14
C ILE A 317 -9.44 -11.36 4.33
N HIS A 318 -9.29 -11.91 5.52
CA HIS A 318 -9.56 -11.22 6.77
C HIS A 318 -8.25 -10.69 7.35
N CYS A 319 -8.19 -9.39 7.62
CA CYS A 319 -7.02 -8.69 8.12
C CYS A 319 -7.36 -7.92 9.40
N ARG A 320 -6.32 -7.66 10.17
CA ARG A 320 -6.31 -6.66 11.25
C ARG A 320 -5.30 -5.55 10.96
N VAL A 321 -5.29 -4.53 11.78
CA VAL A 321 -4.19 -3.55 11.79
C VAL A 321 -2.91 -4.27 12.16
N GLY A 322 -1.86 -4.09 11.35
CA GLY A 322 -0.65 -4.88 11.41
C GLY A 322 0.61 -4.08 11.68
N LYS A 323 1.71 -4.83 11.90
CA LYS A 323 3.06 -4.29 12.13
C LYS A 323 3.66 -3.73 10.84
N GLY A 324 4.56 -2.77 11.00
CA GLY A 324 5.41 -2.26 9.92
C GLY A 324 6.51 -3.24 9.52
N SER A 325 7.33 -2.82 8.55
CA SER A 325 8.50 -3.61 8.15
C SER A 325 9.47 -3.78 9.33
N HIS A 326 10.02 -4.99 9.45
CA HIS A 326 10.99 -5.33 10.50
C HIS A 326 11.93 -6.43 10.02
N LEU A 327 13.12 -6.46 10.64
CA LEU A 327 14.08 -7.54 10.39
C LEU A 327 13.60 -8.84 11.04
N ILE A 328 13.88 -9.96 10.36
CA ILE A 328 13.63 -11.31 10.85
C ILE A 328 14.92 -12.13 10.76
N GLU A 329 15.03 -13.19 11.58
CA GLU A 329 16.21 -14.05 11.64
C GLU A 329 16.23 -15.11 10.53
N GLU A 330 15.05 -15.54 10.05
CA GLU A 330 14.93 -16.51 8.97
C GLU A 330 15.40 -15.90 7.64
N HIS A 331 16.38 -16.52 6.99
CA HIS A 331 16.87 -16.11 5.68
C HIS A 331 16.33 -17.02 4.59
N ILE A 332 15.97 -16.42 3.45
CA ILE A 332 15.42 -17.14 2.27
C ILE A 332 16.41 -17.19 1.09
N ILE A 333 17.70 -16.85 1.37
CA ILE A 333 18.83 -16.96 0.42
C ILE A 333 19.48 -18.31 0.54
#